data_f2460f020f35f21cc070119cde63386a
#
_entry.id   f2460f020f35f21cc070119cde63386a
#
_cell.length_a   1.000
_cell.length_b   1.000
_cell.length_c   1.000
_cell.angle_alpha   90.00
_cell.angle_beta   90.00
_cell.angle_gamma   90.00
#
_symmetry.space_group_name_H-M   'P 1'
#
loop_
_entity.id
_entity.type
_entity.pdbx_description
1 polymer ?
#
loop_
_entity_poly.entity_id
_entity_poly.type
_entity_poly.pdbx_seq_one_letter_code
_entity_poly.pdbx_strand_id
1 'polypeptide(L)'
;MKKINALAILGLIVLGACGPRNLAPAPMAMPMDPAAAAAPVVDDNAAIAGRVLQQINTLRGNIGLSPLQPSPALEAASLVHSRDMSAQNRAWXLGSDGSSALDRAQRQGFGGEIIGENISETYENEIETLAAWMSTRDTRDVIMDPTATQLGFAWFKEPSGKVWWTLLTGR
;
A
#
# COMPACT_ATOMS: atom_id res chain seq x y z
N MET A 1 -76.90 -28.89 -33.15
CA MET A 1 -76.71 -28.72 -31.68
C MET A 1 -75.34 -29.28 -31.32
N LYS A 2 -74.44 -28.37 -31.04
CA LYS A 2 -73.06 -28.80 -30.67
C LYS A 2 -72.95 -28.82 -29.14
N LYS A 3 -72.59 -29.96 -28.61
CA LYS A 3 -72.34 -30.10 -27.18
C LYS A 3 -70.97 -29.57 -26.86
N ILE A 4 -70.95 -28.58 -26.03
CA ILE A 4 -69.66 -28.05 -25.56
C ILE A 4 -69.24 -28.87 -24.35
N ASN A 5 -68.18 -29.67 -24.53
CA ASN A 5 -67.62 -30.39 -23.42
C ASN A 5 -66.65 -29.42 -22.64
N ALA A 6 -67.04 -29.10 -21.47
CA ALA A 6 -66.23 -28.33 -20.58
C ALA A 6 -65.17 -29.29 -20.01
N LEU A 7 -63.92 -29.08 -20.43
CA LEU A 7 -62.82 -29.83 -19.87
C LEU A 7 -62.40 -29.11 -18.59
N ALA A 8 -62.66 -29.74 -17.47
CA ALA A 8 -62.19 -29.21 -16.21
C ALA A 8 -60.71 -29.48 -16.09
N ILE A 9 -59.90 -28.43 -16.20
CA ILE A 9 -58.49 -28.56 -15.97
C ILE A 9 -58.28 -28.52 -14.46
N LEU A 10 -57.95 -29.66 -13.91
CA LEU A 10 -57.61 -29.77 -12.50
C LEU A 10 -56.17 -29.21 -12.33
N GLY A 11 -56.09 -28.00 -11.90
CA GLY A 11 -54.80 -27.41 -11.63
C GLY A 11 -54.15 -28.04 -10.42
N LEU A 12 -53.08 -28.76 -10.68
CA LEU A 12 -52.27 -29.33 -9.60
C LEU A 12 -51.50 -28.18 -8.96
N ILE A 13 -51.95 -27.75 -7.82
CA ILE A 13 -51.16 -26.77 -7.06
C ILE A 13 -50.04 -27.54 -6.38
N VAL A 14 -48.85 -27.47 -6.97
CA VAL A 14 -47.68 -27.98 -6.31
C VAL A 14 -47.32 -26.96 -5.22
N LEU A 15 -47.75 -27.25 -4.03
CA LEU A 15 -47.23 -26.54 -2.87
C LEU A 15 -45.75 -26.93 -2.74
N GLY A 16 -44.93 -26.09 -3.33
CA GLY A 16 -43.48 -26.21 -3.09
C GLY A 16 -43.26 -26.08 -1.60
N ALA A 17 -42.87 -27.19 -1.00
CA ALA A 17 -42.45 -27.14 0.38
C ALA A 17 -41.26 -26.19 0.47
N CYS A 18 -41.48 -25.01 0.99
CA CYS A 18 -40.40 -24.20 1.47
C CYS A 18 -39.81 -24.92 2.65
N GLY A 19 -38.85 -25.82 2.39
CA GLY A 19 -38.04 -26.34 3.45
C GLY A 19 -37.30 -25.19 4.11
N PRO A 20 -37.03 -25.27 5.39
CA PRO A 20 -36.30 -24.22 6.05
C PRO A 20 -34.99 -24.03 5.30
N ARG A 21 -34.82 -22.85 4.71
CA ARG A 21 -33.52 -22.48 4.19
C ARG A 21 -32.57 -22.55 5.37
N ASN A 22 -31.67 -23.53 5.33
CA ASN A 22 -30.55 -23.57 6.24
C ASN A 22 -29.69 -22.37 5.89
N LEU A 23 -30.12 -21.21 6.35
CA LEU A 23 -29.23 -20.06 6.37
C LEU A 23 -28.11 -20.45 7.30
N ALA A 24 -26.93 -20.67 6.73
CA ALA A 24 -25.73 -20.81 7.53
C ALA A 24 -25.75 -19.65 8.53
N PRO A 25 -25.56 -19.92 9.82
CA PRO A 25 -25.56 -18.83 10.78
C PRO A 25 -24.56 -17.79 10.32
N ALA A 26 -25.00 -16.53 10.26
CA ALA A 26 -24.11 -15.43 9.98
C ALA A 26 -22.89 -15.60 10.87
N PRO A 27 -21.66 -15.45 10.33
CA PRO A 27 -20.49 -15.58 11.18
C PRO A 27 -20.68 -14.65 12.36
N MET A 28 -20.78 -15.24 13.53
CA MET A 28 -20.90 -14.46 14.76
C MET A 28 -19.63 -13.62 14.85
N ALA A 29 -19.82 -12.30 14.83
CA ALA A 29 -18.70 -11.42 15.08
C ALA A 29 -18.06 -11.88 16.38
N MET A 30 -16.82 -12.33 16.29
CA MET A 30 -16.09 -12.71 17.50
C MET A 30 -15.99 -11.47 18.38
N PRO A 31 -16.35 -11.60 19.68
CA PRO A 31 -16.22 -10.45 20.55
C PRO A 31 -14.78 -9.97 20.51
N MET A 32 -14.59 -8.71 20.09
CA MET A 32 -13.27 -8.12 20.09
C MET A 32 -12.81 -7.99 21.52
N ASP A 33 -11.65 -8.58 21.81
CA ASP A 33 -10.98 -8.41 23.10
C ASP A 33 -10.73 -6.90 23.28
N PRO A 34 -11.27 -6.28 24.33
CA PRO A 34 -11.01 -4.86 24.54
C PRO A 34 -9.52 -4.52 24.64
N ALA A 35 -8.69 -5.45 25.12
CA ALA A 35 -7.24 -5.25 25.16
C ALA A 35 -6.64 -5.25 23.76
N ALA A 36 -7.15 -6.08 22.86
CA ALA A 36 -6.70 -6.11 21.48
C ALA A 36 -7.14 -4.84 20.74
N ALA A 37 -8.36 -4.35 21.03
CA ALA A 37 -8.86 -3.11 20.44
C ALA A 37 -8.08 -1.89 20.92
N ALA A 38 -7.53 -1.95 22.13
CA ALA A 38 -6.74 -0.86 22.72
C ALA A 38 -5.26 -0.95 22.34
N ALA A 39 -4.82 -2.07 21.75
CA ALA A 39 -3.43 -2.19 21.34
C ALA A 39 -3.14 -1.16 20.25
N PRO A 40 -2.03 -0.42 20.36
CA PRO A 40 -1.69 0.53 19.31
C PRO A 40 -1.54 -0.22 17.99
N VAL A 41 -2.20 0.27 16.95
CA VAL A 41 -1.99 -0.25 15.61
C VAL A 41 -0.58 0.17 15.22
N VAL A 42 0.37 -0.74 15.38
CA VAL A 42 1.72 -0.51 14.89
C VAL A 42 1.63 -0.62 13.38
N ASP A 43 1.56 0.50 12.73
CA ASP A 43 1.65 0.53 11.27
C ASP A 43 3.03 -0.01 10.93
N ASP A 44 3.06 -1.28 10.55
CA ASP A 44 4.30 -1.99 10.29
C ASP A 44 4.93 -1.43 9.01
N ASN A 45 6.04 -0.70 9.16
CA ASN A 45 6.77 -0.17 8.02
C ASN A 45 7.12 -1.28 7.03
N ALA A 46 7.46 -2.47 7.51
CA ALA A 46 7.80 -3.58 6.63
C ALA A 46 6.61 -4.01 5.78
N ALA A 47 5.40 -4.07 6.36
CA ALA A 47 4.20 -4.45 5.61
C ALA A 47 3.84 -3.39 4.58
N ILE A 48 3.94 -2.12 4.95
CA ILE A 48 3.65 -1.01 4.04
C ILE A 48 4.68 -0.97 2.92
N ALA A 49 5.96 -1.13 3.26
CA ALA A 49 7.05 -1.15 2.26
C ALA A 49 6.85 -2.31 1.29
N GLY A 50 6.40 -3.47 1.78
CA GLY A 50 6.12 -4.62 0.93
C GLY A 50 5.01 -4.36 -0.07
N ARG A 51 3.93 -3.69 0.36
CA ARG A 51 2.83 -3.35 -0.54
C ARG A 51 3.26 -2.36 -1.62
N VAL A 52 4.06 -1.37 -1.23
CA VAL A 52 4.57 -0.38 -2.19
C VAL A 52 5.51 -1.05 -3.19
N LEU A 53 6.42 -1.90 -2.71
CA LEU A 53 7.33 -2.62 -3.59
C LEU A 53 6.56 -3.50 -4.59
N GLN A 54 5.55 -4.23 -4.11
CA GLN A 54 4.74 -5.07 -4.97
C GLN A 54 4.03 -4.24 -6.06
N GLN A 55 3.46 -3.11 -5.67
CA GLN A 55 2.76 -2.25 -6.62
C GLN A 55 3.74 -1.65 -7.63
N ILE A 56 4.89 -1.19 -7.18
CA ILE A 56 5.91 -0.65 -8.07
C ILE A 56 6.37 -1.72 -9.06
N ASN A 57 6.60 -2.94 -8.59
CA ASN A 57 7.07 -4.00 -9.48
C ASN A 57 6.00 -4.42 -10.49
N THR A 58 4.71 -4.31 -10.12
CA THR A 58 3.63 -4.50 -11.08
C THR A 58 3.68 -3.42 -12.17
N LEU A 59 3.82 -2.15 -11.76
CA LEU A 59 3.90 -1.03 -12.71
C LEU A 59 5.11 -1.16 -13.62
N ARG A 60 6.27 -1.52 -13.05
CA ARG A 60 7.49 -1.71 -13.83
C ARG A 60 7.33 -2.86 -14.82
N GLY A 61 6.78 -3.98 -14.37
CA GLY A 61 6.56 -5.14 -15.23
C GLY A 61 5.62 -4.86 -16.39
N ASN A 62 4.63 -3.98 -16.18
CA ASN A 62 3.67 -3.62 -17.24
C ASN A 62 4.34 -2.95 -18.43
N ILE A 63 5.51 -2.34 -18.24
CA ILE A 63 6.27 -1.74 -19.35
C ILE A 63 7.61 -2.43 -19.59
N GLY A 64 7.77 -3.64 -19.08
CA GLY A 64 8.93 -4.49 -19.39
C GLY A 64 10.19 -4.18 -18.59
N LEU A 65 10.07 -3.45 -17.48
CA LEU A 65 11.23 -3.19 -16.63
C LEU A 65 11.41 -4.29 -15.61
N SER A 66 12.67 -4.57 -15.25
CA SER A 66 12.99 -5.57 -14.23
C SER A 66 12.47 -5.15 -12.87
N PRO A 67 12.04 -6.10 -12.04
CA PRO A 67 11.59 -5.77 -10.69
C PRO A 67 12.74 -5.26 -9.83
N LEU A 68 12.40 -4.38 -8.87
CA LEU A 68 13.32 -3.91 -7.86
C LEU A 68 13.35 -4.89 -6.69
N GLN A 69 14.51 -5.02 -6.06
CA GLN A 69 14.67 -5.82 -4.86
C GLN A 69 14.65 -4.91 -3.63
N PRO A 70 14.07 -5.35 -2.52
CA PRO A 70 14.10 -4.53 -1.30
C PRO A 70 15.54 -4.42 -0.78
N SER A 71 15.89 -3.23 -0.32
CA SER A 71 17.21 -2.97 0.27
C SER A 71 17.01 -2.49 1.71
N PRO A 72 17.40 -3.31 2.70
CA PRO A 72 17.32 -2.85 4.09
C PRO A 72 18.09 -1.56 4.36
N ALA A 73 19.23 -1.36 3.70
CA ALA A 73 20.01 -0.13 3.89
C ALA A 73 19.26 1.09 3.35
N LEU A 74 18.65 0.97 2.16
CA LEU A 74 17.87 2.07 1.60
C LEU A 74 16.60 2.32 2.42
N GLU A 75 15.98 1.26 2.95
CA GLU A 75 14.79 1.41 3.80
C GLU A 75 15.16 2.15 5.10
N ALA A 76 16.29 1.78 5.73
CA ALA A 76 16.75 2.45 6.94
C ALA A 76 17.06 3.92 6.67
N ALA A 77 17.72 4.20 5.56
CA ALA A 77 18.03 5.59 5.17
C ALA A 77 16.74 6.39 4.94
N SER A 78 15.74 5.76 4.31
CA SER A 78 14.45 6.39 4.08
C SER A 78 13.74 6.72 5.40
N LEU A 79 13.78 5.79 6.37
CA LEU A 79 13.14 6.02 7.66
C LEU A 79 13.82 7.14 8.43
N VAL A 80 15.15 7.17 8.42
CA VAL A 80 15.91 8.25 9.05
C VAL A 80 15.50 9.60 8.47
N HIS A 81 15.36 9.66 7.14
CA HIS A 81 15.01 10.93 6.50
C HIS A 81 13.56 11.33 6.79
N SER A 82 12.64 10.37 6.81
CA SER A 82 11.24 10.67 7.14
C SER A 82 11.12 11.24 8.55
N ARG A 83 11.85 10.68 9.50
CA ARG A 83 11.87 11.20 10.87
C ARG A 83 12.51 12.59 10.94
N ASP A 84 13.58 12.77 10.18
CA ASP A 84 14.28 14.06 10.16
C ASP A 84 13.41 15.16 9.56
N MET A 85 12.70 14.86 8.48
CA MET A 85 11.75 15.83 7.89
C MET A 85 10.66 16.22 8.89
N SER A 86 10.15 15.23 9.63
CA SER A 86 9.17 15.50 10.67
C SER A 86 9.74 16.43 11.75
N ALA A 87 10.95 16.14 12.20
CA ALA A 87 11.61 16.98 13.24
C ALA A 87 11.83 18.41 12.76
N GLN A 88 12.13 18.58 11.48
CA GLN A 88 12.29 19.90 10.88
C GLN A 88 10.97 20.56 10.50
N ASN A 89 9.88 19.79 10.47
CA ASN A 89 8.60 20.18 9.92
C ASN A 89 8.78 20.71 8.49
N ARG A 90 9.56 20.00 7.68
CA ARG A 90 9.93 20.47 6.34
C ARG A 90 10.24 19.29 5.42
N ALA A 91 9.56 19.24 4.28
CA ALA A 91 9.79 18.23 3.25
C ALA A 91 10.84 18.74 2.27
N TRP A 92 12.03 18.26 2.37
CA TRP A 92 13.11 18.64 1.44
C TRP A 92 14.22 17.58 1.41
N UNK A 93 14.95 17.59 0.54
CA UNK A 93 15.82 16.60 0.26
C UNK A 93 16.99 16.47 1.10
N LEU A 94 17.46 17.58 1.60
CA LEU A 94 18.66 17.49 2.45
C LEU A 94 18.27 17.14 3.87
N GLY A 95 19.12 16.40 4.52
CA GLY A 95 18.98 16.16 5.95
C GLY A 95 19.26 17.43 6.75
N SER A 96 18.80 17.47 8.02
CA SER A 96 19.04 18.60 8.91
C SER A 96 20.53 18.84 9.15
N ASP A 97 21.35 17.80 8.95
CA ASP A 97 22.80 17.88 9.07
C ASP A 97 23.47 18.16 7.73
N GLY A 98 22.70 18.47 6.69
CA GLY A 98 23.20 18.73 5.36
C GLY A 98 23.45 17.48 4.52
N SER A 99 23.09 16.30 5.03
CA SER A 99 23.37 15.05 4.31
C SER A 99 22.48 14.88 3.08
N SER A 100 23.10 14.33 2.03
CA SER A 100 22.38 13.92 0.83
C SER A 100 21.76 12.53 1.03
N ALA A 101 20.95 12.11 0.07
CA ALA A 101 20.40 10.74 0.08
C ALA A 101 21.54 9.71 0.07
N LEU A 102 22.59 9.97 -0.70
CA LEU A 102 23.74 9.06 -0.73
C LEU A 102 24.44 8.97 0.62
N ASP A 103 24.68 10.13 1.27
CA ASP A 103 25.31 10.12 2.59
C ASP A 103 24.49 9.29 3.58
N ARG A 104 23.17 9.48 3.58
CA ARG A 104 22.30 8.74 4.49
C ARG A 104 22.33 7.25 4.20
N ALA A 105 22.29 6.89 2.92
CA ALA A 105 22.33 5.48 2.51
C ALA A 105 23.67 4.83 2.90
N GLN A 106 24.77 5.53 2.66
CA GLN A 106 26.10 5.01 3.02
C GLN A 106 26.23 4.78 4.53
N ARG A 107 25.68 5.68 5.33
CA ARG A 107 25.67 5.51 6.81
C ARG A 107 24.91 4.25 7.22
N GLN A 108 23.98 3.79 6.39
CA GLN A 108 23.23 2.56 6.66
C GLN A 108 23.85 1.32 5.99
N GLY A 109 25.02 1.48 5.40
CA GLY A 109 25.75 0.37 4.80
C GLY A 109 25.47 0.13 3.32
N PHE A 110 24.79 1.07 2.64
CA PHE A 110 24.54 0.93 1.20
C PHE A 110 25.83 1.23 0.44
N GLY A 111 26.29 0.25 -0.34
CA GLY A 111 27.53 0.38 -1.10
C GLY A 111 27.33 0.69 -2.56
N GLY A 112 26.10 0.92 -3.00
CA GLY A 112 25.80 1.16 -4.39
C GLY A 112 25.63 2.63 -4.73
N GLU A 113 24.92 2.87 -5.82
CA GLU A 113 24.67 4.22 -6.34
C GLU A 113 23.19 4.57 -6.13
N ILE A 114 22.92 5.78 -5.66
CA ILE A 114 21.55 6.27 -5.55
C ILE A 114 21.07 6.74 -6.94
N ILE A 115 19.95 6.21 -7.38
CA ILE A 115 19.32 6.62 -8.63
C ILE A 115 18.43 7.84 -8.38
N GLY A 116 17.64 7.80 -7.29
CA GLY A 116 16.80 8.95 -6.98
C GLY A 116 16.09 8.82 -5.66
N GLU A 117 15.46 9.91 -5.26
CA GLU A 117 14.73 10.01 -4.00
C GLU A 117 13.41 10.73 -4.23
N ASN A 118 12.32 10.15 -3.74
CA ASN A 118 11.02 10.83 -3.67
C ASN A 118 10.65 11.04 -2.22
N ILE A 119 10.13 12.22 -1.92
CA ILE A 119 9.65 12.54 -0.58
C ILE A 119 8.25 13.13 -0.65
N SER A 120 7.50 13.00 0.44
CA SER A 120 6.18 13.65 0.56
C SER A 120 5.83 13.88 2.02
N GLU A 121 4.95 14.84 2.21
CA GLU A 121 4.30 15.11 3.49
C GLU A 121 2.80 15.10 3.20
N THR A 122 2.07 14.16 3.81
CA THR A 122 0.65 13.96 3.49
C THR A 122 -0.12 13.49 4.72
N TYR A 123 -1.45 13.41 4.55
CA TYR A 123 -2.34 12.69 5.47
C TYR A 123 -2.93 11.45 4.76
N GLU A 124 -2.39 11.10 3.61
CA GLU A 124 -2.85 10.01 2.76
C GLU A 124 -2.11 8.72 3.08
N ASN A 125 -2.58 7.61 2.49
CA ASN A 125 -1.93 6.32 2.66
C ASN A 125 -0.83 6.13 1.61
N GLU A 126 -0.12 4.99 1.70
CA GLU A 126 1.03 4.71 0.85
C GLU A 126 0.64 4.57 -0.62
N ILE A 127 -0.54 4.04 -0.91
CA ILE A 127 -0.95 3.84 -2.31
C ILE A 127 -1.33 5.18 -2.95
N GLU A 128 -1.99 6.06 -2.21
CA GLU A 128 -2.30 7.39 -2.70
C GLU A 128 -1.02 8.21 -2.91
N THR A 129 -0.05 8.07 -2.02
CA THR A 129 1.24 8.75 -2.15
C THR A 129 1.98 8.24 -3.39
N LEU A 130 2.00 6.91 -3.59
CA LEU A 130 2.61 6.33 -4.78
C LEU A 130 1.91 6.85 -6.05
N ALA A 131 0.58 6.91 -6.05
CA ALA A 131 -0.17 7.42 -7.20
C ALA A 131 0.22 8.87 -7.52
N ALA A 132 0.39 9.69 -6.49
CA ALA A 132 0.82 11.08 -6.68
C ALA A 132 2.21 11.14 -7.30
N TRP A 133 3.15 10.34 -6.80
CA TRP A 133 4.49 10.29 -7.39
C TRP A 133 4.47 9.83 -8.84
N MET A 134 3.59 8.88 -9.18
CA MET A 134 3.49 8.38 -10.55
C MET A 134 2.86 9.39 -11.51
N SER A 135 2.12 10.37 -10.98
CA SER A 135 1.45 11.37 -11.82
C SER A 135 2.38 12.53 -12.22
N THR A 136 3.55 12.63 -11.61
CA THR A 136 4.50 13.71 -11.89
C THR A 136 5.76 13.11 -12.50
N ARG A 137 6.23 13.68 -13.61
CA ARG A 137 7.35 13.11 -14.36
C ARG A 137 8.58 12.87 -13.50
N ASP A 138 9.01 13.90 -12.74
CA ASP A 138 10.27 13.82 -12.02
C ASP A 138 10.25 12.69 -10.98
N THR A 139 9.15 12.56 -10.25
CA THR A 139 9.05 11.52 -9.23
C THR A 139 8.75 10.15 -9.85
N ARG A 140 7.98 10.12 -10.94
CA ARG A 140 7.75 8.88 -11.67
C ARG A 140 9.06 8.31 -12.21
N ASP A 141 9.94 9.17 -12.73
CA ASP A 141 11.18 8.73 -13.33
C ASP A 141 12.11 8.06 -12.30
N VAL A 142 12.05 8.47 -11.03
CA VAL A 142 12.79 7.78 -9.95
C VAL A 142 12.30 6.32 -9.81
N ILE A 143 10.99 6.13 -9.86
CA ILE A 143 10.38 4.81 -9.67
C ILE A 143 10.57 3.92 -10.90
N MET A 144 10.52 4.51 -12.08
CA MET A 144 10.52 3.79 -13.35
C MET A 144 11.87 3.79 -14.05
N ASP A 145 12.94 4.19 -13.35
CA ASP A 145 14.27 4.19 -13.95
C ASP A 145 14.67 2.77 -14.35
N PRO A 146 15.03 2.54 -15.62
CA PRO A 146 15.37 1.18 -16.05
C PRO A 146 16.67 0.65 -15.46
N THR A 147 17.54 1.51 -14.93
CA THR A 147 18.81 1.07 -14.36
C THR A 147 18.71 0.78 -12.86
N ALA A 148 17.61 1.17 -12.21
CA ALA A 148 17.41 0.90 -10.79
C ALA A 148 17.20 -0.59 -10.57
N THR A 149 17.81 -1.12 -9.50
CA THR A 149 17.69 -2.53 -9.11
C THR A 149 17.19 -2.72 -7.69
N GLN A 150 17.25 -1.68 -6.86
CA GLN A 150 16.92 -1.79 -5.44
C GLN A 150 16.01 -0.65 -5.01
N LEU A 151 15.20 -0.92 -3.98
CA LEU A 151 14.25 0.05 -3.44
C LEU A 151 14.29 0.03 -1.91
N GLY A 152 14.24 1.23 -1.33
CA GLY A 152 13.92 1.41 0.09
C GLY A 152 12.74 2.36 0.20
N PHE A 153 11.79 2.01 1.03
CA PHE A 153 10.60 2.85 1.25
C PHE A 153 10.28 2.83 2.73
N ALA A 154 10.08 4.00 3.30
CA ALA A 154 9.71 4.11 4.70
C ALA A 154 8.89 5.36 4.94
N TRP A 155 8.30 5.43 6.11
CA TRP A 155 7.44 6.54 6.50
C TRP A 155 7.49 6.73 7.99
N PHE A 156 7.15 7.94 8.40
CA PHE A 156 7.02 8.28 9.81
C PHE A 156 5.70 9.02 9.98
N LYS A 157 4.86 8.55 10.88
CA LYS A 157 3.54 9.12 11.13
C LYS A 157 3.54 9.83 12.48
N GLU A 158 3.19 11.11 12.45
CA GLU A 158 3.06 11.92 13.65
C GLU A 158 1.75 11.59 14.37
N PRO A 159 1.67 11.89 15.69
CA PRO A 159 0.41 11.73 16.41
C PRO A 159 -0.76 12.48 15.79
N SER A 160 -0.49 13.59 15.10
CA SER A 160 -1.50 14.36 14.37
C SER A 160 -2.12 13.61 13.19
N GLY A 161 -1.46 12.53 12.75
CA GLY A 161 -1.85 11.80 11.55
C GLY A 161 -1.08 12.21 10.32
N LYS A 162 -0.27 13.25 10.38
CA LYS A 162 0.59 13.64 9.27
C LYS A 162 1.66 12.58 9.06
N VAL A 163 1.91 12.26 7.80
CA VAL A 163 2.88 11.22 7.43
C VAL A 163 3.96 11.83 6.55
N TRP A 164 5.19 11.47 6.87
CA TRP A 164 6.37 11.84 6.09
C TRP A 164 6.86 10.59 5.38
N TRP A 165 6.98 10.68 4.06
CA TRP A 165 7.30 9.53 3.21
C TRP A 165 8.63 9.75 2.53
N THR A 166 9.43 8.68 2.44
CA THR A 166 10.67 8.70 1.67
C THR A 166 10.79 7.38 0.89
N LEU A 167 11.15 7.52 -0.38
CA LEU A 167 11.43 6.39 -1.26
C LEU A 167 12.79 6.63 -1.90
N LEU A 168 13.65 5.63 -1.84
CA LEU A 168 14.96 5.66 -2.49
C LEU A 168 15.06 4.52 -3.49
N THR A 169 15.57 4.82 -4.68
CA THR A 169 15.96 3.78 -5.62
C THR A 169 17.48 3.82 -5.80
N GLY A 170 18.05 2.64 -6.04
CA GLY A 170 19.50 2.49 -6.20
C GLY A 170 19.87 1.30 -7.05
N ARG A 171 21.17 1.16 -7.28
CA ARG A 171 21.74 0.02 -8.01
C ARG A 171 23.12 -0.35 -7.51
#